data_9068bfa9f47605be7f9074353d4ff7bb
#
_entry.id   9068bfa9f47605be7f9074353d4ff7bb
#
_cell.length_a   1.000
_cell.length_b   1.000
_cell.length_c   1.000
_cell.angle_alpha   90.00
_cell.angle_beta   90.00
_cell.angle_gamma   90.00
#
_symmetry.space_group_name_H-M   'P 1'
#
loop_
_entity.id
_entity.type
_entity.pdbx_description
1 polymer ?
#
loop_
_entity_poly.entity_id
_entity_poly.type
_entity_poly.pdbx_seq_one_letter_code
_entity_poly.pdbx_strand_id
1 'polypeptide(L)'
;VPQVYRAAISVPSNIAEGVSRKGKKDQIHFLNISYASLMELVCQLEISQEIGYIDDCDLASFKQKANNLAVKMNNYTNYVKRLAE
;
A
#
# COMPACT_ATOMS: atom_id res chain seq x y z
N VAL A 1 17.49 1.85 -3.57
CA VAL A 1 16.77 2.08 -4.84
C VAL A 1 15.73 3.15 -4.64
N PRO A 2 15.85 4.32 -5.31
CA PRO A 2 14.97 5.45 -5.08
C PRO A 2 13.48 5.14 -5.30
N GLN A 3 13.15 4.31 -6.30
CA GLN A 3 11.76 3.97 -6.60
C GLN A 3 11.13 3.12 -5.49
N VAL A 4 11.87 2.16 -4.94
CA VAL A 4 11.41 1.35 -3.80
C VAL A 4 11.16 2.26 -2.60
N TYR A 5 12.07 3.18 -2.35
CA TYR A 5 11.96 4.11 -1.24
C TYR A 5 10.74 5.01 -1.37
N ARG A 6 10.50 5.54 -2.58
CA ARG A 6 9.33 6.38 -2.85
C ARG A 6 8.03 5.62 -2.65
N ALA A 7 7.95 4.39 -3.15
CA ALA A 7 6.75 3.57 -2.99
C ALA A 7 6.51 3.27 -1.51
N ALA A 8 7.57 2.97 -0.76
CA ALA A 8 7.46 2.68 0.67
C ALA A 8 6.95 3.86 1.46
N ILE A 9 7.38 5.09 1.11
CA ILE A 9 6.91 6.31 1.78
C ILE A 9 5.49 6.66 1.34
N SER A 10 5.15 6.42 0.08
CA SER A 10 3.85 6.76 -0.48
C SER A 10 2.71 6.02 0.23
N VAL A 11 2.93 4.78 0.70
CA VAL A 11 1.88 4.01 1.37
C VAL A 11 1.39 4.71 2.64
N PRO A 12 2.24 4.97 3.66
CA PRO A 12 1.76 5.63 4.87
C PRO A 12 1.37 7.09 4.65
N SER A 13 2.05 7.79 3.72
CA SER A 13 1.75 9.19 3.46
C SER A 13 0.34 9.37 2.90
N ASN A 14 -0.07 8.50 1.98
CA ASN A 14 -1.41 8.59 1.41
C ASN A 14 -2.49 8.08 2.36
N ILE A 15 -2.19 7.14 3.26
CA ILE A 15 -3.12 6.76 4.31
C ILE A 15 -3.37 7.96 5.24
N ALA A 16 -2.30 8.62 5.69
CA ALA A 16 -2.41 9.78 6.56
C ALA A 16 -3.18 10.91 5.88
N GLU A 17 -2.89 11.17 4.61
CA GLU A 17 -3.60 12.20 3.84
C GLU A 17 -5.08 11.85 3.71
N GLY A 18 -5.39 10.59 3.42
CA GLY A 18 -6.77 10.15 3.25
C GLY A 18 -7.59 10.29 4.52
N VAL A 19 -7.05 9.86 5.67
CA VAL A 19 -7.80 9.94 6.93
C VAL A 19 -7.97 11.38 7.41
N SER A 20 -7.14 12.30 6.95
CA SER A 20 -7.26 13.73 7.31
C SER A 20 -8.29 14.48 6.46
N ARG A 21 -8.73 13.90 5.35
CA ARG A 21 -9.70 14.54 4.46
C ARG A 21 -11.11 14.46 5.05
N LYS A 22 -11.89 15.51 4.84
CA LYS A 22 -13.28 15.57 5.35
C LYS A 22 -14.25 14.84 4.42
N GLY A 23 -14.04 14.93 3.11
CA GLY A 23 -14.91 14.29 2.12
C GLY A 23 -14.61 12.81 1.96
N LYS A 24 -15.66 11.99 1.91
CA LYS A 24 -15.50 10.53 1.75
C LYS A 24 -14.87 10.17 0.42
N LYS A 25 -15.24 10.89 -0.64
CA LYS A 25 -14.68 10.66 -1.98
C LYS A 25 -13.17 10.90 -1.99
N ASP A 26 -12.72 11.97 -1.34
CA ASP A 26 -11.29 12.27 -1.22
C ASP A 26 -10.57 11.22 -0.38
N GLN A 27 -11.17 10.76 0.70
CA GLN A 27 -10.61 9.69 1.52
C GLN A 27 -10.37 8.43 0.68
N ILE A 28 -11.37 8.03 -0.09
CA ILE A 28 -11.27 6.85 -0.96
C ILE A 28 -10.17 7.05 -2.00
N HIS A 29 -10.07 8.24 -2.57
CA HIS A 29 -9.05 8.55 -3.57
C HIS A 29 -7.63 8.32 -3.02
N PHE A 30 -7.34 8.86 -1.84
CA PHE A 30 -6.00 8.69 -1.23
C PHE A 30 -5.76 7.26 -0.77
N LEU A 31 -6.77 6.56 -0.30
CA LEU A 31 -6.64 5.14 0.05
C LEU A 31 -6.33 4.29 -1.17
N ASN A 32 -6.95 4.59 -2.32
CA ASN A 32 -6.66 3.89 -3.57
C ASN A 32 -5.22 4.15 -4.04
N ILE A 33 -4.73 5.37 -3.90
CA ILE A 33 -3.34 5.70 -4.23
C ILE A 33 -2.38 4.90 -3.33
N SER A 34 -2.67 4.84 -2.04
CA SER A 34 -1.87 4.08 -1.09
C SER A 34 -1.84 2.59 -1.43
N TYR A 35 -2.99 2.03 -1.77
CA TYR A 35 -3.09 0.62 -2.17
C TYR A 35 -2.27 0.33 -3.43
N ALA A 36 -2.36 1.19 -4.44
CA ALA A 36 -1.58 1.07 -5.67
C ALA A 36 -0.08 1.15 -5.38
N SER A 37 0.32 2.04 -4.47
CA SER A 37 1.72 2.16 -4.05
C SER A 37 2.22 0.89 -3.37
N LEU A 38 1.37 0.25 -2.55
CA LEU A 38 1.71 -1.01 -1.90
C LEU A 38 1.93 -2.12 -2.92
N MET A 39 1.05 -2.21 -3.93
CA MET A 39 1.19 -3.21 -4.99
C MET A 39 2.45 -2.98 -5.81
N GLU A 40 2.75 -1.72 -6.13
CA GLU A 40 3.99 -1.36 -6.82
C GLU A 40 5.23 -1.76 -6.02
N LEU A 41 5.21 -1.52 -4.70
CA LEU A 41 6.31 -1.89 -3.81
C LEU A 41 6.53 -3.41 -3.82
N VAL A 42 5.46 -4.20 -3.77
CA VAL A 42 5.56 -5.66 -3.84
C VAL A 42 6.23 -6.08 -5.14
N CYS A 43 5.79 -5.52 -6.27
CA CYS A 43 6.39 -5.84 -7.58
C CYS A 43 7.87 -5.50 -7.63
N GLN A 44 8.26 -4.33 -7.12
CA GLN A 44 9.66 -3.91 -7.12
C GLN A 44 10.52 -4.83 -6.26
N LEU A 45 10.00 -5.30 -5.14
CA LEU A 45 10.74 -6.22 -4.28
C LEU A 45 10.83 -7.63 -4.88
N GLU A 46 9.81 -8.07 -5.62
CA GLU A 46 9.88 -9.32 -6.37
C GLU A 46 10.99 -9.27 -7.43
N ILE A 47 11.10 -8.17 -8.14
CA ILE A 47 12.18 -7.97 -9.11
C ILE A 47 13.54 -7.95 -8.40
N SER A 48 13.64 -7.27 -7.26
CA SER A 48 14.87 -7.22 -6.47
C SER A 48 15.32 -8.60 -6.01
N GLN A 49 14.39 -9.49 -5.69
CA GLN A 49 14.70 -10.86 -5.31
C GLN A 49 15.23 -11.65 -6.52
N GLU A 50 14.62 -11.50 -7.69
CA GLU A 50 15.05 -12.19 -8.90
C GLU A 50 16.47 -11.82 -9.30
N ILE A 51 16.87 -10.57 -9.11
CA ILE A 51 18.24 -10.14 -9.44
C ILE A 51 19.22 -10.28 -8.27
N GLY A 52 18.78 -10.88 -7.16
CA GLY A 52 19.66 -11.27 -6.07
C GLY A 52 19.92 -10.20 -5.02
N TYR A 53 19.18 -9.09 -5.00
CA TYR A 53 19.37 -8.02 -4.02
C TYR A 53 18.74 -8.34 -2.66
N ILE A 54 17.70 -9.18 -2.63
CA ILE A 54 17.08 -9.65 -1.39
C ILE A 54 16.89 -11.15 -1.47
N ASP A 55 16.83 -11.83 -0.34
CA ASP A 55 16.65 -13.28 -0.33
C ASP A 55 15.16 -13.67 -0.29
N ASP A 56 14.91 -14.96 -0.51
CA ASP A 56 13.55 -15.49 -0.58
C ASP A 56 12.80 -15.34 0.75
N CYS A 57 13.50 -15.50 1.88
CA CYS A 57 12.89 -15.39 3.20
C CYS A 57 12.41 -13.96 3.48
N ASP A 58 13.24 -12.98 3.13
CA ASP A 58 12.88 -11.57 3.33
C ASP A 58 11.70 -11.19 2.45
N LEU A 59 11.69 -11.66 1.19
CA LEU A 59 10.57 -11.39 0.29
C LEU A 59 9.28 -12.03 0.82
N ALA A 60 9.33 -13.29 1.26
CA ALA A 60 8.16 -13.99 1.78
C ALA A 60 7.59 -13.29 3.01
N SER A 61 8.45 -12.86 3.94
CA SER A 61 8.04 -12.12 5.13
C SER A 61 7.38 -10.80 4.76
N PHE A 62 7.97 -10.07 3.82
CA PHE A 62 7.40 -8.81 3.35
C PHE A 62 6.04 -9.01 2.69
N LYS A 63 5.92 -10.02 1.81
CA LYS A 63 4.66 -10.29 1.10
C LYS A 63 3.54 -10.64 2.08
N GLN A 64 3.83 -11.36 3.14
CA GLN A 64 2.83 -11.68 4.16
C GLN A 64 2.34 -10.42 4.85
N LYS A 65 3.26 -9.54 5.26
CA LYS A 65 2.90 -8.27 5.90
C LYS A 65 2.13 -7.36 4.95
N ALA A 66 2.55 -7.32 3.68
CA ALA A 66 1.87 -6.52 2.66
C ALA A 66 0.45 -7.02 2.42
N ASN A 67 0.25 -8.32 2.38
CA ASN A 67 -1.07 -8.90 2.21
C ASN A 67 -1.97 -8.55 3.40
N ASN A 68 -1.46 -8.64 4.63
CA ASN A 68 -2.22 -8.29 5.83
C ASN A 68 -2.64 -6.83 5.78
N LEU A 69 -1.73 -5.94 5.38
CA LEU A 69 -2.03 -4.52 5.25
C LEU A 69 -3.07 -4.28 4.14
N ALA A 70 -2.90 -4.94 2.99
CA ALA A 70 -3.84 -4.79 1.87
C ALA A 70 -5.26 -5.18 2.25
N VAL A 71 -5.44 -6.28 3.02
CA VAL A 71 -6.75 -6.70 3.50
C VAL A 71 -7.36 -5.62 4.41
N LYS A 72 -6.57 -5.09 5.33
CA LYS A 72 -7.05 -4.02 6.24
C LYS A 72 -7.41 -2.76 5.48
N MET A 73 -6.61 -2.38 4.49
CA MET A 73 -6.88 -1.21 3.65
C MET A 73 -8.17 -1.37 2.87
N ASN A 74 -8.38 -2.55 2.26
CA ASN A 74 -9.61 -2.82 1.52
C ASN A 74 -10.83 -2.80 2.43
N ASN A 75 -10.73 -3.38 3.61
CA ASN A 75 -11.81 -3.36 4.59
C ASN A 75 -12.16 -1.94 5.01
N TYR A 76 -11.15 -1.12 5.27
CA TYR A 76 -11.38 0.28 5.64
C TYR A 76 -11.97 1.09 4.49
N THR A 77 -11.46 0.89 3.27
CA THR A 77 -11.98 1.56 2.07
C THR A 77 -13.46 1.22 1.86
N ASN A 78 -13.82 -0.06 2.00
CA ASN A 78 -15.20 -0.49 1.86
C ASN A 78 -16.10 0.10 2.96
N TYR A 79 -15.58 0.23 4.18
CA TYR A 79 -16.28 0.90 5.27
C TYR A 79 -16.57 2.37 4.91
N VAL A 80 -15.57 3.09 4.41
CA VAL A 80 -15.74 4.49 4.00
C VAL A 80 -16.75 4.61 2.86
N LYS A 81 -16.70 3.68 1.89
CA LYS A 81 -17.70 3.66 0.79
C LYS A 81 -19.11 3.49 1.30
N ARG A 82 -19.32 2.62 2.29
CA ARG A 82 -20.66 2.47 2.89
C ARG A 82 -21.14 3.74 3.58
N LEU A 83 -20.22 4.47 4.23
CA LEU A 83 -20.57 5.74 4.86
C LEU A 83 -20.96 6.81 3.85
N ALA A 84 -20.44 6.70 2.62
CA ALA A 84 -20.71 7.67 1.55
C ALA A 84 -22.06 7.43 0.85
N GLU A 85 -22.68 6.27 1.04
CA GLU A 85 -23.97 5.92 0.41
C GLU A 85 -25.17 6.59 1.08
#